data_f34110efc9659c6c2d3957577ff44f6c
#
_entry.id   f34110efc9659c6c2d3957577ff44f6c
#
_cell.length_a   1.000
_cell.length_b   1.000
_cell.length_c   1.000
_cell.angle_alpha   90.00
_cell.angle_beta   90.00
_cell.angle_gamma   90.00
#
_symmetry.space_group_name_H-M   'P 1'
#
loop_
_entity.id
_entity.type
_entity.pdbx_description
1 polymer ?
#
loop_
_entity_poly.entity_id
_entity_poly.type
_entity_poly.pdbx_seq_one_letter_code
_entity_poly.pdbx_strand_id
1 'polypeptide(L)'
;MKKNFLTLAFALLLSSSAMAQTNAGWTGTWATAVEFTGPGDMPKASLSNRSLREIIHVSIGGETLRMQLSNIHSKEPVEIKSVFIADAKEAAEIDVKSAKYLTFNGKKSVTIAPGESVYCDVLKYHLTPLQRLSVTINYGEMTPVNASSHRGSRTTSYIMKGEAKPKTPFVAEEKCDHWYNISCIDVQTTEPTPCVAVLGNSITDGRGSTTNLQNRWTDFMAEAYGGKVGVLNLGIGGNAVVRGGLSEPALVRFERDVLGQTGVTDVVIFEGVNDIGGRKPNHQAVVKDLTDAYTTLIKKAKEAGKKVYLGTIMPFQGNSYYNHFSEAARLTVNDWIRANKDVDGVIDFDQLVKDPKNEKALLPKYSDDGLHGTPAAYEVMGKLAAEKVK
;
A
#
# COMPACT_ATOMS: atom_id res chain seq x y z
N MET A 1 -18.13 71.92 -2.91
CA MET A 1 -16.91 71.22 -2.43
C MET A 1 -17.32 69.78 -2.02
N LYS A 2 -17.14 68.80 -2.86
CA LYS A 2 -17.41 67.37 -2.57
C LYS A 2 -16.06 66.70 -2.30
N LYS A 3 -15.87 66.17 -1.07
CA LYS A 3 -14.70 65.39 -0.71
C LYS A 3 -14.97 63.91 -1.01
N ASN A 4 -14.23 63.36 -1.95
CA ASN A 4 -14.23 61.95 -2.20
C ASN A 4 -13.31 61.26 -1.19
N PHE A 5 -13.85 60.32 -0.38
CA PHE A 5 -13.08 59.39 0.41
C PHE A 5 -12.84 58.11 -0.43
N LEU A 6 -11.58 57.92 -0.78
CA LEU A 6 -11.10 56.68 -1.41
C LEU A 6 -10.75 55.70 -0.29
N THR A 7 -11.57 54.65 -0.12
CA THR A 7 -11.30 53.59 0.82
C THR A 7 -10.43 52.55 0.10
N LEU A 8 -9.17 52.47 0.48
CA LEU A 8 -8.21 51.45 -0.01
C LEU A 8 -8.44 50.16 0.79
N ALA A 9 -9.04 49.17 0.17
CA ALA A 9 -9.15 47.82 0.73
C ALA A 9 -7.84 47.08 0.48
N PHE A 10 -7.05 46.88 1.53
CA PHE A 10 -5.87 46.00 1.51
C PHE A 10 -6.35 44.55 1.64
N ALA A 11 -6.40 43.83 0.53
CA ALA A 11 -6.58 42.39 0.54
C ALA A 11 -5.25 41.74 0.94
N LEU A 12 -5.16 41.27 2.19
CA LEU A 12 -4.09 40.36 2.61
C LEU A 12 -4.31 38.99 1.92
N LEU A 13 -3.58 38.76 0.85
CA LEU A 13 -3.36 37.44 0.31
C LEU A 13 -2.41 36.71 1.28
N LEU A 14 -2.99 35.91 2.16
CA LEU A 14 -2.27 34.86 2.88
C LEU A 14 -1.92 33.77 1.85
N SER A 15 -0.75 33.92 1.23
CA SER A 15 -0.13 32.81 0.51
C SER A 15 0.31 31.79 1.55
N SER A 16 -0.48 30.71 1.69
CA SER A 16 -0.04 29.49 2.32
C SER A 16 1.07 28.91 1.43
N SER A 17 2.31 29.29 1.69
CA SER A 17 3.46 28.57 1.21
C SER A 17 3.46 27.22 1.94
N ALA A 18 2.81 26.21 1.36
CA ALA A 18 3.14 24.83 1.63
C ALA A 18 4.63 24.70 1.32
N MET A 19 5.46 24.70 2.36
CA MET A 19 6.86 24.33 2.22
C MET A 19 6.86 22.91 1.63
N ALA A 20 7.14 22.78 0.36
CA ALA A 20 7.53 21.54 -0.25
C ALA A 20 8.77 21.09 0.52
N GLN A 21 8.57 20.21 1.48
CA GLN A 21 9.64 19.58 2.24
C GLN A 21 10.49 18.85 1.19
N THR A 22 11.69 19.31 0.94
CA THR A 22 12.60 18.69 -0.02
C THR A 22 12.78 17.25 0.42
N ASN A 23 12.28 16.31 -0.37
CA ASN A 23 12.37 14.87 -0.10
C ASN A 23 13.78 14.31 -0.37
N ALA A 24 14.79 15.17 -0.49
CA ALA A 24 16.18 14.79 -0.70
C ALA A 24 16.67 13.92 0.46
N GLY A 25 17.09 12.70 0.16
CA GLY A 25 17.57 11.73 1.13
C GLY A 25 16.50 10.91 1.86
N TRP A 26 15.22 11.04 1.51
CA TRP A 26 14.14 10.21 2.04
C TRP A 26 13.67 9.19 1.01
N THR A 27 13.50 7.94 1.44
CA THR A 27 13.03 6.84 0.59
C THR A 27 11.99 6.02 1.36
N GLY A 28 10.88 5.69 0.69
CA GLY A 28 9.88 4.80 1.26
C GLY A 28 10.43 3.41 1.53
N THR A 29 10.24 2.90 2.74
CA THR A 29 10.64 1.55 3.12
C THR A 29 9.47 0.60 3.30
N TRP A 30 8.30 1.15 3.59
CA TRP A 30 7.04 0.44 3.70
C TRP A 30 5.89 1.39 3.37
N ALA A 31 4.90 0.89 2.67
CA ALA A 31 3.62 1.58 2.48
C ALA A 31 2.50 0.59 2.24
N THR A 32 1.28 1.04 2.51
CA THR A 32 0.04 0.35 2.16
C THR A 32 -0.93 1.31 1.49
N ALA A 33 -1.71 0.82 0.55
CA ALA A 33 -2.81 1.59 -0.02
C ALA A 33 -3.95 1.67 1.00
N VAL A 34 -4.25 2.87 1.44
CA VAL A 34 -5.31 3.11 2.42
C VAL A 34 -6.67 3.10 1.72
N GLU A 35 -7.64 2.43 2.32
CA GLU A 35 -8.99 2.30 1.80
C GLU A 35 -10.04 2.65 2.87
N PHE A 36 -11.27 2.91 2.41
CA PHE A 36 -12.40 3.13 3.28
C PHE A 36 -12.79 1.83 3.98
N THR A 37 -12.92 1.89 5.30
CA THR A 37 -13.38 0.77 6.13
C THR A 37 -14.86 0.94 6.43
N GLY A 38 -15.68 0.03 5.94
CA GLY A 38 -17.10 -0.02 6.29
C GLY A 38 -17.31 -0.54 7.74
N PRO A 39 -18.52 -0.37 8.30
CA PRO A 39 -18.83 -0.84 9.66
C PRO A 39 -18.55 -2.34 9.88
N GLY A 40 -18.70 -3.15 8.82
CA GLY A 40 -18.43 -4.60 8.87
C GLY A 40 -16.96 -4.98 8.93
N ASP A 41 -16.08 -4.05 8.58
CA ASP A 41 -14.62 -4.24 8.58
C ASP A 41 -13.95 -3.55 9.78
N MET A 42 -14.72 -2.83 10.61
CA MET A 42 -14.23 -2.27 11.86
C MET A 42 -14.09 -3.37 12.92
N PRO A 43 -13.15 -3.24 13.87
CA PRO A 43 -13.04 -4.17 14.99
C PRO A 43 -14.35 -4.22 15.78
N LYS A 44 -14.69 -5.38 16.33
CA LYS A 44 -15.87 -5.53 17.20
C LYS A 44 -15.73 -4.69 18.47
N ALA A 45 -14.54 -4.69 19.07
CA ALA A 45 -14.17 -3.73 20.08
C ALA A 45 -13.88 -2.38 19.41
N SER A 46 -14.60 -1.32 19.77
CA SER A 46 -14.27 0.03 19.30
C SER A 46 -12.81 0.37 19.58
N LEU A 47 -12.16 1.13 18.68
CA LEU A 47 -10.82 1.65 18.91
C LEU A 47 -10.77 2.74 19.99
N SER A 48 -11.92 3.35 20.36
CA SER A 48 -11.99 4.39 21.40
C SER A 48 -11.43 3.94 22.73
N ASN A 49 -10.50 4.72 23.27
CA ASN A 49 -9.78 4.44 24.51
C ASN A 49 -9.13 3.05 24.57
N ARG A 50 -8.64 2.57 23.43
CA ARG A 50 -7.93 1.30 23.25
C ARG A 50 -6.59 1.50 22.56
N SER A 51 -5.79 0.46 22.63
CA SER A 51 -4.51 0.38 21.94
C SER A 51 -4.58 -0.65 20.83
N LEU A 52 -4.11 -0.27 19.65
CA LEU A 52 -3.93 -1.16 18.52
C LEU A 52 -2.44 -1.37 18.29
N ARG A 53 -2.02 -2.61 18.14
CA ARG A 53 -0.65 -2.99 17.79
C ARG A 53 -0.66 -3.69 16.46
N GLU A 54 0.06 -3.12 15.51
CA GLU A 54 0.16 -3.56 14.13
C GLU A 54 1.61 -3.97 13.84
N ILE A 55 1.78 -5.01 13.04
CA ILE A 55 3.10 -5.50 12.64
C ILE A 55 3.25 -5.24 11.14
N ILE A 56 4.38 -4.67 10.77
CA ILE A 56 4.74 -4.38 9.38
C ILE A 56 6.12 -4.96 9.05
N HIS A 57 6.43 -5.11 7.77
CA HIS A 57 7.69 -5.63 7.28
C HIS A 57 8.31 -4.61 6.33
N VAL A 58 9.42 -4.00 6.74
CA VAL A 58 10.09 -2.95 5.96
C VAL A 58 11.03 -3.56 4.92
N SER A 59 11.28 -2.86 3.82
CA SER A 59 12.16 -3.34 2.75
C SER A 59 13.61 -2.91 2.93
N ILE A 60 13.84 -1.62 3.24
CA ILE A 60 15.19 -1.05 3.44
C ILE A 60 15.35 -0.55 4.87
N GLY A 61 16.58 -0.41 5.31
CA GLY A 61 16.94 0.12 6.63
C GLY A 61 17.39 1.58 6.59
N GLY A 62 17.69 2.12 7.78
CA GLY A 62 18.22 3.47 7.97
C GLY A 62 18.33 3.82 9.46
N GLU A 63 19.01 4.92 9.75
CA GLU A 63 19.22 5.41 11.12
C GLU A 63 18.14 6.41 11.57
N THR A 64 17.34 6.86 10.64
CA THR A 64 16.34 7.89 10.84
C THR A 64 15.11 7.58 10.01
N LEU A 65 13.93 7.68 10.61
CA LEU A 65 12.66 7.43 9.95
C LEU A 65 11.63 8.52 10.24
N ARG A 66 10.60 8.56 9.41
CA ARG A 66 9.32 9.23 9.68
C ARG A 66 8.17 8.33 9.25
N MET A 67 7.05 8.45 9.92
CA MET A 67 5.85 7.65 9.67
C MET A 67 4.65 8.55 9.40
N GLN A 68 3.84 8.20 8.44
CA GLN A 68 2.58 8.88 8.16
C GLN A 68 1.40 8.10 8.73
N LEU A 69 0.53 8.81 9.45
CA LEU A 69 -0.79 8.34 9.84
C LEU A 69 -1.84 8.98 8.93
N SER A 70 -2.92 8.24 8.66
CA SER A 70 -3.93 8.66 7.69
C SER A 70 -5.36 8.55 8.23
N ASN A 71 -6.17 9.57 7.94
CA ASN A 71 -7.60 9.64 8.18
C ASN A 71 -8.35 10.09 6.91
N ILE A 72 -7.78 9.82 5.73
CA ILE A 72 -8.23 10.36 4.43
C ILE A 72 -9.63 9.89 4.02
N HIS A 73 -10.04 8.70 4.46
CA HIS A 73 -11.33 8.11 4.10
C HIS A 73 -12.40 8.29 5.18
N SER A 74 -12.06 8.85 6.33
CA SER A 74 -13.03 9.11 7.38
C SER A 74 -13.73 10.46 7.20
N LYS A 75 -14.94 10.55 7.73
CA LYS A 75 -15.72 11.80 7.84
C LYS A 75 -15.66 12.41 9.24
N GLU A 76 -14.97 11.77 10.16
CA GLU A 76 -14.85 12.13 11.56
C GLU A 76 -13.37 12.25 11.95
N PRO A 77 -13.02 13.09 12.93
CA PRO A 77 -11.65 13.16 13.40
C PRO A 77 -11.25 11.88 14.15
N VAL A 78 -9.97 11.59 14.14
CA VAL A 78 -9.38 10.55 14.99
C VAL A 78 -8.42 11.17 15.99
N GLU A 79 -8.64 10.90 17.27
CA GLU A 79 -7.78 11.32 18.37
C GLU A 79 -6.79 10.21 18.70
N ILE A 80 -5.50 10.54 18.66
CA ILE A 80 -4.40 9.65 19.00
C ILE A 80 -3.66 10.24 20.19
N LYS A 81 -3.64 9.53 21.32
CA LYS A 81 -2.96 9.95 22.55
C LYS A 81 -1.46 9.78 22.44
N SER A 82 -1.02 8.69 21.82
CA SER A 82 0.39 8.45 21.54
C SER A 82 0.57 7.32 20.52
N VAL A 83 1.70 7.34 19.85
CA VAL A 83 2.18 6.23 19.02
C VAL A 83 3.59 5.88 19.45
N PHE A 84 3.91 4.60 19.53
CA PHE A 84 5.29 4.16 19.65
C PHE A 84 5.57 2.99 18.73
N ILE A 85 6.83 2.90 18.30
CA ILE A 85 7.34 1.80 17.49
C ILE A 85 8.36 1.01 18.28
N ALA A 86 8.53 -0.26 17.94
CA ALA A 86 9.54 -1.14 18.53
C ALA A 86 9.85 -2.29 17.56
N ASP A 87 11.00 -2.93 17.72
CA ASP A 87 11.30 -4.16 17.01
C ASP A 87 10.28 -5.23 17.40
N ALA A 88 9.62 -5.81 16.39
CA ALA A 88 8.60 -6.83 16.61
C ALA A 88 9.26 -8.16 16.97
N LYS A 89 8.66 -8.86 17.94
CA LYS A 89 8.94 -10.26 18.27
C LYS A 89 7.80 -11.16 17.81
N GLU A 90 7.56 -12.25 18.49
CA GLU A 90 6.44 -13.12 18.19
C GLU A 90 5.11 -12.53 18.66
N ALA A 91 4.07 -12.72 17.86
CA ALA A 91 2.72 -12.23 18.15
C ALA A 91 2.69 -10.72 18.48
N ALA A 92 2.15 -10.35 19.64
CA ALA A 92 2.08 -8.97 20.11
C ALA A 92 3.31 -8.52 20.92
N GLU A 93 4.35 -9.33 21.03
CA GLU A 93 5.54 -9.01 21.81
C GLU A 93 6.47 -8.06 21.05
N ILE A 94 7.21 -7.26 21.80
CA ILE A 94 8.17 -6.29 21.26
C ILE A 94 9.51 -6.38 22.01
N ASP A 95 10.58 -5.92 21.38
CA ASP A 95 11.77 -5.57 22.15
C ASP A 95 11.56 -4.22 22.84
N VAL A 96 11.38 -4.28 24.16
CA VAL A 96 11.13 -3.09 24.99
C VAL A 96 12.28 -2.08 24.92
N LYS A 97 13.51 -2.54 24.68
CA LYS A 97 14.70 -1.67 24.62
C LYS A 97 14.71 -0.81 23.37
N SER A 98 14.14 -1.29 22.27
CA SER A 98 14.05 -0.54 21.01
C SER A 98 12.88 0.45 21.00
N ALA A 99 11.93 0.37 21.94
CA ALA A 99 10.71 1.15 21.91
C ALA A 99 10.95 2.66 21.97
N LYS A 100 10.39 3.39 21.00
CA LYS A 100 10.44 4.85 20.92
C LYS A 100 9.09 5.44 20.56
N TYR A 101 8.70 6.50 21.28
CA TYR A 101 7.50 7.26 20.98
C TYR A 101 7.73 8.18 19.77
N LEU A 102 6.73 8.24 18.90
CA LEU A 102 6.64 9.26 17.86
C LEU A 102 6.13 10.55 18.48
N THR A 103 6.49 11.68 17.86
CA THR A 103 5.93 12.99 18.19
C THR A 103 5.38 13.65 16.93
N PHE A 104 4.47 14.58 17.12
CA PHE A 104 3.82 15.37 16.09
C PHE A 104 3.92 16.84 16.51
N ASN A 105 4.78 17.61 15.85
CA ASN A 105 5.14 18.99 16.27
C ASN A 105 5.56 19.03 17.75
N GLY A 106 6.40 18.08 18.17
CA GLY A 106 6.94 17.95 19.52
C GLY A 106 5.98 17.35 20.56
N LYS A 107 4.73 17.06 20.20
CA LYS A 107 3.71 16.45 21.08
C LYS A 107 3.56 14.96 20.80
N LYS A 108 3.30 14.15 21.83
CA LYS A 108 3.01 12.72 21.66
C LYS A 108 1.62 12.45 21.08
N SER A 109 0.68 13.36 21.28
CA SER A 109 -0.69 13.27 20.81
C SER A 109 -0.91 14.05 19.54
N VAL A 110 -1.88 13.60 18.74
CA VAL A 110 -2.36 14.29 17.55
C VAL A 110 -3.82 13.99 17.32
N THR A 111 -4.58 14.97 16.86
CA THR A 111 -5.91 14.77 16.30
C THR A 111 -5.82 14.97 14.80
N ILE A 112 -6.19 13.96 14.02
CA ILE A 112 -6.15 14.01 12.55
C ILE A 112 -7.58 14.30 12.07
N ALA A 113 -7.73 15.43 11.36
CA ALA A 113 -9.02 15.83 10.82
C ALA A 113 -9.51 14.85 9.73
N PRO A 114 -10.83 14.84 9.43
CA PRO A 114 -11.36 14.08 8.31
C PRO A 114 -10.69 14.45 6.99
N GLY A 115 -10.33 13.47 6.18
CA GLY A 115 -9.69 13.69 4.88
C GLY A 115 -8.20 14.03 4.95
N GLU A 116 -7.58 14.01 6.12
CA GLU A 116 -6.20 14.44 6.33
C GLU A 116 -5.25 13.26 6.64
N SER A 117 -3.97 13.51 6.44
CA SER A 117 -2.87 12.65 6.88
C SER A 117 -1.79 13.50 7.54
N VAL A 118 -1.03 12.91 8.45
CA VAL A 118 0.02 13.61 9.18
C VAL A 118 1.28 12.76 9.29
N TYR A 119 2.43 13.38 9.02
CA TYR A 119 3.73 12.77 9.35
C TYR A 119 4.08 13.05 10.81
N CYS A 120 4.69 12.07 11.47
CA CYS A 120 5.38 12.31 12.73
C CYS A 120 6.65 13.14 12.51
N ASP A 121 7.17 13.72 13.58
CA ASP A 121 8.49 14.33 13.59
C ASP A 121 9.56 13.27 13.26
N VAL A 122 10.68 13.72 12.73
CA VAL A 122 11.82 12.87 12.38
C VAL A 122 12.34 12.15 13.63
N LEU A 123 12.42 10.82 13.56
CA LEU A 123 12.83 9.98 14.66
C LEU A 123 14.17 9.28 14.36
N LYS A 124 15.14 9.39 15.25
CA LYS A 124 16.34 8.54 15.22
C LYS A 124 15.95 7.12 15.70
N TYR A 125 15.96 6.18 14.78
CA TYR A 125 15.66 4.78 15.02
C TYR A 125 16.46 3.92 14.07
N HIS A 126 17.28 3.02 14.62
CA HIS A 126 18.04 2.08 13.80
C HIS A 126 17.09 1.00 13.27
N LEU A 127 16.82 1.05 11.99
CA LEU A 127 15.97 0.12 11.27
C LEU A 127 16.84 -0.72 10.35
N THR A 128 16.86 -2.03 10.55
CA THR A 128 17.59 -2.94 9.66
C THR A 128 16.74 -3.28 8.44
N PRO A 129 17.35 -3.54 7.25
CA PRO A 129 16.59 -4.03 6.11
C PRO A 129 15.80 -5.31 6.43
N LEU A 130 14.62 -5.45 5.86
CA LEU A 130 13.73 -6.62 6.01
C LEU A 130 13.31 -6.89 7.46
N GLN A 131 13.34 -5.88 8.31
CA GLN A 131 12.94 -5.98 9.71
C GLN A 131 11.43 -5.97 9.86
N ARG A 132 10.91 -6.75 10.81
CA ARG A 132 9.53 -6.59 11.30
C ARG A 132 9.51 -5.50 12.37
N LEU A 133 8.65 -4.52 12.17
CA LEU A 133 8.46 -3.40 13.09
C LEU A 133 7.05 -3.46 13.67
N SER A 134 6.93 -3.25 14.97
CA SER A 134 5.67 -3.09 15.67
C SER A 134 5.31 -1.61 15.78
N VAL A 135 4.11 -1.26 15.38
CA VAL A 135 3.51 0.07 15.55
C VAL A 135 2.37 -0.07 16.57
N THR A 136 2.44 0.68 17.65
CA THR A 136 1.38 0.69 18.66
C THR A 136 0.76 2.07 18.73
N ILE A 137 -0.55 2.15 18.43
CA ILE A 137 -1.35 3.37 18.45
C ILE A 137 -2.25 3.32 19.69
N ASN A 138 -2.16 4.33 20.55
CA ASN A 138 -3.06 4.53 21.68
C ASN A 138 -4.12 5.57 21.29
N TYR A 139 -5.34 5.13 21.06
CA TYR A 139 -6.43 6.00 20.66
C TYR A 139 -7.03 6.77 21.84
N GLY A 140 -7.53 7.96 21.53
CA GLY A 140 -8.35 8.77 22.44
C GLY A 140 -9.81 8.33 22.46
N GLU A 141 -10.66 9.22 22.91
CA GLU A 141 -12.10 9.00 22.95
C GLU A 141 -12.72 9.10 21.56
N MET A 142 -12.28 10.09 20.78
CA MET A 142 -12.79 10.31 19.42
C MET A 142 -12.11 9.35 18.44
N THR A 143 -12.89 8.40 17.94
CA THR A 143 -12.49 7.53 16.84
C THR A 143 -13.62 7.45 15.83
N PRO A 144 -13.31 7.44 14.52
CA PRO A 144 -14.35 7.41 13.50
C PRO A 144 -15.10 6.08 13.50
N VAL A 145 -16.37 6.13 13.11
CA VAL A 145 -17.20 4.93 12.87
C VAL A 145 -16.63 4.14 11.69
N ASN A 146 -16.06 4.85 10.72
CA ASN A 146 -15.38 4.29 9.55
C ASN A 146 -13.95 4.80 9.54
N ALA A 147 -12.98 3.92 9.62
CA ALA A 147 -11.57 4.31 9.61
C ALA A 147 -10.97 4.31 8.21
N SER A 148 -9.86 5.01 8.06
CA SER A 148 -8.92 4.76 6.99
C SER A 148 -8.10 3.53 7.35
N SER A 149 -8.11 2.48 6.52
CA SER A 149 -7.47 1.21 6.85
C SER A 149 -6.95 0.48 5.61
N HIS A 150 -6.37 -0.68 5.83
CA HIS A 150 -6.08 -1.65 4.79
C HIS A 150 -6.57 -3.03 5.23
N ARG A 151 -7.58 -3.56 4.52
CA ARG A 151 -8.28 -4.79 4.90
C ARG A 151 -7.46 -6.07 4.68
N GLY A 152 -6.46 -6.01 3.82
CA GLY A 152 -5.65 -7.16 3.42
C GLY A 152 -4.27 -7.20 4.05
N SER A 153 -4.10 -6.86 5.33
CA SER A 153 -2.78 -6.78 5.95
C SER A 153 -1.96 -8.08 5.88
N ARG A 154 -2.62 -9.23 5.80
CA ARG A 154 -2.00 -10.57 5.89
C ARG A 154 -1.10 -10.71 7.11
N THR A 155 -1.35 -9.86 8.10
CA THR A 155 -0.58 -9.78 9.33
C THR A 155 -1.57 -9.47 10.45
N THR A 156 -1.46 -10.19 11.55
CA THR A 156 -2.35 -10.03 12.68
C THR A 156 -2.05 -8.73 13.42
N SER A 157 -3.07 -7.92 13.59
CA SER A 157 -3.12 -6.77 14.49
C SER A 157 -3.81 -7.13 15.79
N TYR A 158 -3.40 -6.50 16.87
CA TYR A 158 -3.83 -6.82 18.23
C TYR A 158 -4.46 -5.61 18.88
N ILE A 159 -5.62 -5.78 19.49
CA ILE A 159 -6.35 -4.71 20.18
C ILE A 159 -6.39 -5.01 21.68
N MET A 160 -6.03 -4.02 22.49
CA MET A 160 -5.99 -4.07 23.94
C MET A 160 -6.85 -2.97 24.53
N LYS A 161 -7.54 -3.25 25.63
CA LYS A 161 -8.28 -2.25 26.41
C LYS A 161 -7.31 -1.31 27.13
N GLY A 162 -7.60 -0.01 27.05
CA GLY A 162 -6.78 1.01 27.71
C GLY A 162 -5.51 1.34 26.94
N GLU A 163 -4.58 2.02 27.60
CA GLU A 163 -3.35 2.56 27.00
C GLU A 163 -2.17 1.60 27.17
N ALA A 164 -1.60 1.16 26.05
CA ALA A 164 -0.39 0.35 26.03
C ALA A 164 0.85 1.20 26.34
N LYS A 165 1.77 0.62 27.13
CA LYS A 165 3.09 1.19 27.40
C LYS A 165 4.16 0.17 27.05
N PRO A 166 5.36 0.59 26.59
CA PRO A 166 6.39 -0.36 26.16
C PRO A 166 6.77 -1.43 27.19
N LYS A 167 6.75 -1.07 28.47
CA LYS A 167 7.17 -1.96 29.57
C LYS A 167 6.04 -2.79 30.20
N THR A 168 4.79 -2.62 29.73
CA THR A 168 3.66 -3.38 30.22
C THR A 168 3.26 -4.47 29.23
N PRO A 169 2.81 -5.66 29.71
CA PRO A 169 2.30 -6.68 28.81
C PRO A 169 1.16 -6.15 27.94
N PHE A 170 1.16 -6.52 26.67
CA PHE A 170 0.08 -6.23 25.76
C PHE A 170 -0.91 -7.40 25.75
N VAL A 171 -1.97 -7.28 26.53
CA VAL A 171 -3.00 -8.33 26.64
C VAL A 171 -4.09 -8.04 25.62
N ALA A 172 -4.03 -8.72 24.48
CA ALA A 172 -5.00 -8.54 23.41
C ALA A 172 -6.36 -9.12 23.78
N GLU A 173 -7.43 -8.33 23.66
CA GLU A 173 -8.83 -8.77 23.79
C GLU A 173 -9.42 -9.14 22.42
N GLU A 174 -8.86 -8.61 21.33
CA GLU A 174 -9.28 -8.89 19.96
C GLU A 174 -8.08 -8.96 19.02
N LYS A 175 -8.22 -9.70 17.93
CA LYS A 175 -7.25 -9.81 16.83
C LYS A 175 -7.97 -9.65 15.49
N CYS A 176 -7.32 -9.02 14.54
CA CYS A 176 -7.82 -8.89 13.17
C CYS A 176 -6.65 -8.80 12.19
N ASP A 177 -6.89 -9.14 10.94
CA ASP A 177 -5.88 -9.04 9.87
C ASP A 177 -6.12 -7.77 9.04
N HIS A 178 -6.09 -6.61 9.73
CA HIS A 178 -6.26 -5.27 9.16
C HIS A 178 -5.21 -4.33 9.75
N TRP A 179 -4.80 -3.33 8.96
CA TRP A 179 -4.08 -2.15 9.45
C TRP A 179 -5.02 -0.95 9.48
N TYR A 180 -4.93 -0.14 10.52
CA TYR A 180 -5.76 1.06 10.71
C TYR A 180 -4.89 2.29 10.90
N ASN A 181 -5.21 3.36 10.20
CA ASN A 181 -4.61 4.68 10.31
C ASN A 181 -3.11 4.79 10.02
N ILE A 182 -2.42 3.73 9.62
CA ILE A 182 -1.04 3.79 9.12
C ILE A 182 -1.02 3.79 7.59
N SER A 183 -0.11 4.53 6.96
CA SER A 183 -0.01 4.59 5.49
C SER A 183 1.38 4.33 4.96
N CYS A 184 2.42 4.95 5.50
CA CYS A 184 3.78 4.71 5.05
C CYS A 184 4.83 4.99 6.12
N ILE A 185 6.02 4.43 5.90
CA ILE A 185 7.26 4.76 6.61
C ILE A 185 8.35 5.08 5.59
N ASP A 186 8.98 6.20 5.78
CA ASP A 186 10.16 6.62 5.03
C ASP A 186 11.40 6.55 5.93
N VAL A 187 12.52 6.19 5.35
CA VAL A 187 13.84 6.26 5.98
C VAL A 187 14.72 7.27 5.29
N GLN A 188 15.61 7.90 6.06
CA GLN A 188 16.63 8.75 5.50
C GLN A 188 17.82 7.88 5.06
N THR A 189 18.16 7.95 3.78
CA THR A 189 19.29 7.23 3.20
C THR A 189 20.46 8.16 2.96
N THR A 190 21.68 7.66 3.11
CA THR A 190 22.92 8.44 2.88
C THR A 190 23.23 8.59 1.40
N GLU A 191 22.76 7.64 0.58
CA GLU A 191 22.92 7.62 -0.87
C GLU A 191 21.54 7.54 -1.57
N PRO A 192 21.44 7.99 -2.83
CA PRO A 192 20.24 7.79 -3.62
C PRO A 192 19.86 6.31 -3.67
N THR A 193 18.72 5.97 -3.09
CA THR A 193 18.24 4.58 -2.98
C THR A 193 17.01 4.41 -3.86
N PRO A 194 17.00 3.48 -4.82
CA PRO A 194 15.82 3.21 -5.64
C PRO A 194 14.64 2.76 -4.80
N CYS A 195 13.44 3.08 -5.26
CA CYS A 195 12.19 2.70 -4.60
C CYS A 195 11.15 2.32 -5.65
N VAL A 196 10.61 1.11 -5.51
CA VAL A 196 9.59 0.54 -6.39
C VAL A 196 8.22 0.64 -5.73
N ALA A 197 7.31 1.38 -6.35
CA ALA A 197 5.91 1.41 -5.95
C ALA A 197 5.11 0.42 -6.80
N VAL A 198 4.41 -0.50 -6.15
CA VAL A 198 3.69 -1.60 -6.81
C VAL A 198 2.19 -1.37 -6.71
N LEU A 199 1.56 -0.92 -7.79
CA LEU A 199 0.12 -0.83 -7.95
C LEU A 199 -0.45 -2.21 -8.29
N GLY A 200 -1.45 -2.68 -7.52
CA GLY A 200 -2.01 -4.01 -7.75
C GLY A 200 -3.33 -4.26 -7.02
N ASN A 201 -3.86 -5.44 -7.24
CA ASN A 201 -5.09 -5.95 -6.62
C ASN A 201 -4.79 -6.96 -5.49
N SER A 202 -5.73 -7.90 -5.22
CA SER A 202 -5.58 -8.93 -4.20
C SER A 202 -4.35 -9.82 -4.35
N ILE A 203 -3.82 -9.99 -5.55
CA ILE A 203 -2.62 -10.79 -5.81
C ILE A 203 -1.38 -10.04 -5.27
N THR A 204 -1.33 -8.74 -5.46
CA THR A 204 -0.28 -7.87 -4.92
C THR A 204 -0.46 -7.63 -3.43
N ASP A 205 -1.69 -7.38 -2.97
CA ASP A 205 -2.08 -7.34 -1.56
C ASP A 205 -1.63 -8.61 -0.79
N GLY A 206 -1.56 -9.74 -1.50
CA GLY A 206 -1.00 -10.99 -0.98
C GLY A 206 -2.03 -12.03 -0.56
N ARG A 207 -3.25 -12.00 -1.12
CA ARG A 207 -4.22 -13.08 -0.87
C ARG A 207 -3.63 -14.42 -1.30
N GLY A 208 -3.70 -15.43 -0.42
CA GLY A 208 -3.05 -16.73 -0.60
C GLY A 208 -1.66 -16.82 0.02
N SER A 209 -1.07 -15.72 0.49
CA SER A 209 0.10 -15.75 1.35
C SER A 209 -0.25 -16.28 2.75
N THR A 210 0.75 -16.64 3.53
CA THR A 210 0.55 -17.15 4.89
C THR A 210 0.53 -16.00 5.88
N THR A 211 -0.55 -15.86 6.65
CA THR A 211 -0.67 -14.83 7.68
C THR A 211 0.56 -14.81 8.60
N ASN A 212 1.11 -13.65 8.84
CA ASN A 212 2.29 -13.34 9.65
C ASN A 212 3.65 -13.79 9.09
N LEU A 213 3.72 -14.50 7.96
CA LEU A 213 5.00 -14.96 7.41
C LEU A 213 5.65 -13.96 6.44
N GLN A 214 4.97 -12.85 6.12
CA GLN A 214 5.50 -11.82 5.22
C GLN A 214 6.01 -12.44 3.90
N ASN A 215 5.20 -13.24 3.25
CA ASN A 215 5.56 -14.01 2.06
C ASN A 215 4.65 -13.69 0.85
N ARG A 216 4.33 -12.38 0.69
CA ARG A 216 3.75 -11.82 -0.54
C ARG A 216 4.84 -11.79 -1.61
N TRP A 217 4.47 -11.71 -2.86
CA TRP A 217 5.48 -11.58 -3.92
C TRP A 217 6.32 -10.30 -3.80
N THR A 218 5.76 -9.23 -3.22
CA THR A 218 6.48 -7.99 -2.95
C THR A 218 7.49 -8.12 -1.81
N ASP A 219 7.21 -8.96 -0.79
CA ASP A 219 8.18 -9.29 0.26
C ASP A 219 9.37 -10.06 -0.34
N PHE A 220 9.10 -11.09 -1.16
CA PHE A 220 10.15 -11.83 -1.87
C PHE A 220 10.92 -10.95 -2.87
N MET A 221 10.29 -9.94 -3.45
CA MET A 221 10.98 -8.94 -4.28
C MET A 221 11.97 -8.13 -3.45
N ALA A 222 11.57 -7.66 -2.27
CA ALA A 222 12.44 -6.93 -1.33
C ALA A 222 13.60 -7.81 -0.84
N GLU A 223 13.34 -9.07 -0.53
CA GLU A 223 14.38 -10.06 -0.17
C GLU A 223 15.36 -10.28 -1.32
N ALA A 224 14.89 -10.42 -2.56
CA ALA A 224 15.74 -10.61 -3.73
C ALA A 224 16.64 -9.40 -4.01
N TYR A 225 16.21 -8.20 -3.65
CA TYR A 225 17.06 -7.01 -3.66
C TYR A 225 18.04 -6.93 -2.48
N GLY A 226 17.96 -7.85 -1.53
CA GLY A 226 18.83 -7.86 -0.35
C GLY A 226 18.69 -6.62 0.52
N GLY A 227 17.50 -6.02 0.57
CA GLY A 227 17.23 -4.82 1.36
C GLY A 227 17.90 -3.54 0.84
N LYS A 228 18.22 -3.47 -0.46
CA LYS A 228 18.89 -2.32 -1.09
C LYS A 228 17.94 -1.42 -1.90
N VAL A 229 16.72 -1.85 -2.11
CA VAL A 229 15.69 -1.16 -2.88
C VAL A 229 14.43 -1.08 -2.05
N GLY A 230 13.84 0.10 -1.92
CA GLY A 230 12.53 0.27 -1.32
C GLY A 230 11.47 -0.48 -2.15
N VAL A 231 10.61 -1.25 -1.50
CA VAL A 231 9.48 -1.93 -2.15
C VAL A 231 8.21 -1.60 -1.39
N LEU A 232 7.30 -0.90 -2.07
CA LEU A 232 6.04 -0.42 -1.50
C LEU A 232 4.88 -1.20 -2.09
N ASN A 233 4.19 -1.98 -1.26
CA ASN A 233 3.03 -2.75 -1.67
C ASN A 233 1.76 -1.90 -1.59
N LEU A 234 1.22 -1.51 -2.74
CA LEU A 234 0.03 -0.69 -2.88
C LEU A 234 -1.13 -1.48 -3.53
N GLY A 235 -1.12 -2.79 -3.32
CA GLY A 235 -2.21 -3.69 -3.69
C GLY A 235 -3.44 -3.48 -2.81
N ILE A 236 -4.63 -3.62 -3.39
CA ILE A 236 -5.92 -3.61 -2.68
C ILE A 236 -6.74 -4.82 -3.10
N GLY A 237 -7.25 -5.59 -2.14
CA GLY A 237 -8.12 -6.74 -2.42
C GLY A 237 -9.34 -6.36 -3.27
N GLY A 238 -9.55 -7.05 -4.39
CA GLY A 238 -10.69 -6.81 -5.29
C GLY A 238 -10.63 -5.50 -6.09
N ASN A 239 -9.50 -4.81 -6.12
CA ASN A 239 -9.36 -3.55 -6.85
C ASN A 239 -9.43 -3.74 -8.37
N ALA A 240 -10.01 -2.78 -9.06
CA ALA A 240 -10.08 -2.69 -10.51
C ALA A 240 -9.32 -1.45 -11.02
N VAL A 241 -8.92 -1.47 -12.28
CA VAL A 241 -8.19 -0.34 -12.89
C VAL A 241 -9.13 0.80 -13.21
N VAL A 242 -10.26 0.50 -13.86
CA VAL A 242 -11.10 1.51 -14.52
C VAL A 242 -12.27 1.93 -13.66
N ARG A 243 -13.06 0.97 -13.19
CA ARG A 243 -14.29 1.21 -12.40
C ARG A 243 -14.82 -0.07 -11.77
N GLY A 244 -15.56 0.07 -10.69
CA GLY A 244 -16.06 -1.07 -9.92
C GLY A 244 -14.96 -1.69 -9.08
N GLY A 245 -15.14 -2.94 -8.68
CA GLY A 245 -14.26 -3.58 -7.73
C GLY A 245 -14.47 -3.06 -6.31
N LEU A 246 -13.51 -3.33 -5.46
CA LEU A 246 -13.48 -2.80 -4.10
C LEU A 246 -12.56 -1.57 -4.05
N SER A 247 -12.94 -0.60 -3.23
CA SER A 247 -12.23 0.68 -3.06
C SER A 247 -12.16 1.53 -4.33
N GLU A 248 -11.42 2.63 -4.30
CA GLU A 248 -11.23 3.51 -5.45
C GLU A 248 -10.44 2.79 -6.54
N PRO A 249 -10.88 2.89 -7.83
CA PRO A 249 -10.15 2.30 -8.93
C PRO A 249 -8.71 2.82 -9.04
N ALA A 250 -7.83 2.01 -9.62
CA ALA A 250 -6.42 2.37 -9.80
C ALA A 250 -6.23 3.73 -10.48
N LEU A 251 -7.02 4.04 -11.52
CA LEU A 251 -7.00 5.36 -12.20
C LEU A 251 -7.24 6.54 -11.27
N VAL A 252 -8.05 6.37 -10.22
CA VAL A 252 -8.40 7.43 -9.25
C VAL A 252 -7.32 7.58 -8.20
N ARG A 253 -6.84 6.45 -7.63
CA ARG A 253 -5.91 6.46 -6.51
C ARG A 253 -4.44 6.56 -6.89
N PHE A 254 -4.08 6.46 -8.18
CA PHE A 254 -2.71 6.35 -8.66
C PHE A 254 -1.80 7.49 -8.22
N GLU A 255 -2.25 8.73 -8.35
CA GLU A 255 -1.44 9.89 -7.97
C GLU A 255 -1.19 9.93 -6.47
N ARG A 256 -2.24 9.69 -5.68
CA ARG A 256 -2.15 9.66 -4.21
C ARG A 256 -1.30 8.50 -3.71
N ASP A 257 -1.64 7.28 -4.14
CA ASP A 257 -1.09 6.07 -3.54
C ASP A 257 0.28 5.70 -4.11
N VAL A 258 0.54 6.01 -5.38
CA VAL A 258 1.76 5.59 -6.10
C VAL A 258 2.73 6.75 -6.27
N LEU A 259 2.31 7.80 -6.99
CA LEU A 259 3.21 8.91 -7.29
C LEU A 259 3.49 9.80 -6.08
N GLY A 260 2.57 9.83 -5.11
CA GLY A 260 2.72 10.55 -3.85
C GLY A 260 3.67 9.90 -2.84
N GLN A 261 4.13 8.67 -3.07
CA GLN A 261 5.08 8.00 -2.19
C GLN A 261 6.48 8.61 -2.29
N THR A 262 7.17 8.63 -1.15
CA THR A 262 8.48 9.27 -1.04
C THR A 262 9.56 8.47 -1.76
N GLY A 263 10.34 9.16 -2.60
CA GLY A 263 11.55 8.59 -3.22
C GLY A 263 11.30 7.55 -4.30
N VAL A 264 10.06 7.37 -4.76
CA VAL A 264 9.73 6.41 -5.84
C VAL A 264 10.52 6.75 -7.10
N THR A 265 11.20 5.74 -7.63
CA THR A 265 11.93 5.78 -8.90
C THR A 265 11.26 4.95 -9.98
N ASP A 266 10.64 3.86 -9.57
CA ASP A 266 10.09 2.83 -10.44
C ASP A 266 8.64 2.49 -10.04
N VAL A 267 7.78 2.28 -11.02
CA VAL A 267 6.38 1.91 -10.83
C VAL A 267 6.12 0.57 -11.52
N VAL A 268 5.60 -0.38 -10.77
CA VAL A 268 5.07 -1.63 -11.31
C VAL A 268 3.54 -1.56 -11.31
N ILE A 269 2.92 -1.82 -12.45
CA ILE A 269 1.46 -1.91 -12.59
C ILE A 269 1.11 -3.38 -12.85
N PHE A 270 0.50 -4.03 -11.87
CA PHE A 270 0.04 -5.42 -11.97
C PHE A 270 -1.42 -5.52 -11.54
N GLU A 271 -2.30 -5.21 -12.46
CA GLU A 271 -3.74 -5.05 -12.25
C GLU A 271 -4.56 -5.62 -13.43
N GLY A 272 -5.89 -5.53 -13.39
CA GLY A 272 -6.80 -5.76 -14.52
C GLY A 272 -7.62 -7.05 -14.44
N VAL A 273 -7.24 -8.04 -13.62
CA VAL A 273 -8.00 -9.30 -13.54
C VAL A 273 -9.43 -9.08 -13.03
N ASN A 274 -9.64 -8.11 -12.12
CA ASN A 274 -10.97 -7.78 -11.59
C ASN A 274 -11.83 -7.00 -12.60
N ASP A 275 -11.22 -6.24 -13.51
CA ASP A 275 -11.94 -5.61 -14.61
C ASP A 275 -12.47 -6.67 -15.57
N ILE A 276 -11.67 -7.69 -15.89
CA ILE A 276 -12.05 -8.80 -16.77
C ILE A 276 -13.10 -9.69 -16.10
N GLY A 277 -12.86 -10.13 -14.86
CA GLY A 277 -13.74 -11.04 -14.13
C GLY A 277 -15.04 -10.43 -13.65
N GLY A 278 -15.03 -9.15 -13.31
CA GLY A 278 -16.17 -8.40 -12.80
C GLY A 278 -17.18 -7.92 -13.88
N ARG A 279 -16.80 -7.96 -15.16
CA ARG A 279 -17.64 -7.47 -16.26
C ARG A 279 -18.26 -8.63 -17.05
N LYS A 280 -19.60 -8.66 -17.06
CA LYS A 280 -20.37 -9.55 -17.97
C LYS A 280 -20.68 -8.78 -19.27
N PRO A 281 -20.88 -9.36 -20.38
CA PRO A 281 -20.09 -10.05 -21.38
C PRO A 281 -19.62 -9.17 -22.54
N ASN A 282 -19.04 -7.98 -22.31
CA ASN A 282 -18.49 -7.16 -23.40
C ASN A 282 -16.94 -7.09 -23.31
N HIS A 283 -16.30 -8.16 -23.83
CA HIS A 283 -14.84 -8.31 -23.73
C HIS A 283 -14.07 -7.28 -24.55
N GLN A 284 -14.58 -6.87 -25.69
CA GLN A 284 -13.93 -5.84 -26.50
C GLN A 284 -13.86 -4.50 -25.76
N ALA A 285 -14.96 -4.13 -25.08
CA ALA A 285 -14.98 -2.92 -24.25
C ALA A 285 -14.01 -3.03 -23.06
N VAL A 286 -13.90 -4.19 -22.41
CA VAL A 286 -12.95 -4.39 -21.31
C VAL A 286 -11.51 -4.26 -21.77
N VAL A 287 -11.15 -4.87 -22.89
CA VAL A 287 -9.80 -4.74 -23.48
C VAL A 287 -9.47 -3.29 -23.77
N LYS A 288 -10.37 -2.60 -24.48
CA LYS A 288 -10.18 -1.17 -24.79
C LYS A 288 -10.03 -0.33 -23.53
N ASP A 289 -10.95 -0.47 -22.59
CA ASP A 289 -10.95 0.29 -21.35
C ASP A 289 -9.64 0.07 -20.56
N LEU A 290 -9.15 -1.17 -20.48
CA LEU A 290 -7.90 -1.49 -19.77
C LEU A 290 -6.67 -0.91 -20.50
N THR A 291 -6.58 -1.06 -21.82
CA THR A 291 -5.43 -0.54 -22.58
C THR A 291 -5.37 0.98 -22.56
N ASP A 292 -6.52 1.66 -22.63
CA ASP A 292 -6.61 3.12 -22.49
C ASP A 292 -6.20 3.57 -21.07
N ALA A 293 -6.65 2.82 -20.05
CA ALA A 293 -6.30 3.10 -18.66
C ALA A 293 -4.80 2.89 -18.39
N TYR A 294 -4.22 1.80 -18.86
CA TYR A 294 -2.77 1.57 -18.75
C TYR A 294 -1.98 2.67 -19.47
N THR A 295 -2.39 3.06 -20.67
CA THR A 295 -1.77 4.18 -21.40
C THR A 295 -1.78 5.47 -20.56
N THR A 296 -2.90 5.74 -19.88
CA THR A 296 -3.04 6.90 -18.97
C THR A 296 -2.11 6.81 -17.78
N LEU A 297 -2.04 5.64 -17.12
CA LEU A 297 -1.18 5.42 -15.95
C LEU A 297 0.31 5.50 -16.32
N ILE A 298 0.71 4.90 -17.47
CA ILE A 298 2.06 4.96 -18.00
C ILE A 298 2.46 6.41 -18.25
N LYS A 299 1.60 7.17 -18.96
CA LYS A 299 1.83 8.58 -19.25
C LYS A 299 2.06 9.39 -17.97
N LYS A 300 1.17 9.27 -16.97
CA LYS A 300 1.30 9.97 -15.68
C LYS A 300 2.61 9.64 -14.96
N ALA A 301 2.99 8.35 -14.94
CA ALA A 301 4.24 7.94 -14.31
C ALA A 301 5.47 8.48 -15.05
N LYS A 302 5.48 8.44 -16.37
CA LYS A 302 6.55 9.00 -17.21
C LYS A 302 6.66 10.53 -17.07
N GLU A 303 5.55 11.25 -17.04
CA GLU A 303 5.51 12.69 -16.79
C GLU A 303 6.07 13.04 -15.40
N ALA A 304 5.90 12.14 -14.41
CA ALA A 304 6.52 12.25 -13.09
C ALA A 304 7.99 11.77 -13.05
N GLY A 305 8.60 11.45 -14.20
CA GLY A 305 9.99 11.00 -14.31
C GLY A 305 10.26 9.60 -13.77
N LYS A 306 9.23 8.72 -13.72
CA LYS A 306 9.37 7.36 -13.21
C LYS A 306 9.59 6.35 -14.34
N LYS A 307 10.36 5.29 -14.06
CA LYS A 307 10.34 4.09 -14.89
C LYS A 307 9.06 3.31 -14.65
N VAL A 308 8.55 2.65 -15.68
CA VAL A 308 7.28 1.93 -15.63
C VAL A 308 7.44 0.50 -16.13
N TYR A 309 6.92 -0.44 -15.37
CA TYR A 309 6.89 -1.86 -15.68
C TYR A 309 5.46 -2.38 -15.64
N LEU A 310 5.08 -3.20 -16.61
CA LEU A 310 3.78 -3.85 -16.63
C LEU A 310 3.91 -5.34 -16.29
N GLY A 311 3.09 -5.84 -15.37
CA GLY A 311 2.90 -7.26 -15.13
C GLY A 311 1.80 -7.82 -16.02
N THR A 312 2.05 -8.97 -16.69
CA THR A 312 1.00 -9.67 -17.44
C THR A 312 0.00 -10.33 -16.51
N ILE A 313 -1.29 -10.33 -16.89
CA ILE A 313 -2.38 -10.93 -16.10
C ILE A 313 -2.24 -12.45 -16.12
N MET A 314 -2.13 -13.07 -14.94
CA MET A 314 -1.99 -14.51 -14.77
C MET A 314 -3.22 -15.28 -15.29
N PRO A 315 -3.07 -16.55 -15.67
CA PRO A 315 -4.20 -17.43 -16.00
C PRO A 315 -5.13 -17.64 -14.82
N PHE A 316 -6.42 -17.84 -15.06
CA PHE A 316 -7.40 -18.02 -13.99
C PHE A 316 -8.49 -19.08 -14.29
N GLN A 317 -8.20 -20.05 -15.14
CA GLN A 317 -9.08 -21.20 -15.30
C GLN A 317 -9.17 -22.00 -14.00
N GLY A 318 -10.39 -22.33 -13.59
CA GLY A 318 -10.69 -22.91 -12.28
C GLY A 318 -11.34 -21.93 -11.32
N ASN A 319 -11.22 -20.63 -11.58
CA ASN A 319 -11.90 -19.59 -10.83
C ASN A 319 -13.22 -19.17 -11.50
N SER A 320 -14.16 -18.62 -10.74
CA SER A 320 -15.47 -18.13 -11.22
C SER A 320 -15.37 -16.99 -12.24
N TYR A 321 -14.23 -16.34 -12.35
CA TYR A 321 -13.94 -15.31 -13.36
C TYR A 321 -13.76 -15.89 -14.77
N TYR A 322 -13.43 -17.19 -14.85
CA TYR A 322 -13.12 -17.82 -16.12
C TYR A 322 -14.36 -18.09 -16.97
N ASN A 323 -14.28 -17.68 -18.21
CA ASN A 323 -15.05 -18.15 -19.35
C ASN A 323 -14.23 -17.91 -20.62
N HIS A 324 -14.67 -18.43 -21.77
CA HIS A 324 -13.91 -18.29 -23.02
C HIS A 324 -13.67 -16.83 -23.43
N PHE A 325 -14.58 -15.96 -23.10
CA PHE A 325 -14.46 -14.53 -23.43
C PHE A 325 -13.49 -13.83 -22.46
N SER A 326 -13.58 -14.07 -21.17
CA SER A 326 -12.64 -13.47 -20.22
C SER A 326 -11.21 -13.95 -20.49
N GLU A 327 -11.02 -15.20 -20.92
CA GLU A 327 -9.73 -15.69 -21.36
C GLU A 327 -9.25 -14.99 -22.65
N ALA A 328 -10.12 -14.80 -23.64
CA ALA A 328 -9.76 -14.04 -24.84
C ALA A 328 -9.36 -12.58 -24.51
N ALA A 329 -10.09 -11.92 -23.59
CA ALA A 329 -9.73 -10.59 -23.13
C ALA A 329 -8.37 -10.58 -22.42
N ARG A 330 -8.09 -11.54 -21.51
CA ARG A 330 -6.81 -11.69 -20.84
C ARG A 330 -5.65 -11.83 -21.82
N LEU A 331 -5.78 -12.72 -22.80
CA LEU A 331 -4.76 -12.95 -23.82
C LEU A 331 -4.51 -11.68 -24.65
N THR A 332 -5.57 -11.00 -25.08
CA THR A 332 -5.45 -9.76 -25.89
C THR A 332 -4.77 -8.65 -25.09
N VAL A 333 -5.13 -8.48 -23.80
CA VAL A 333 -4.46 -7.50 -22.93
C VAL A 333 -3.00 -7.87 -22.70
N ASN A 334 -2.68 -9.15 -22.48
CA ASN A 334 -1.31 -9.59 -22.30
C ASN A 334 -0.46 -9.41 -23.56
N ASP A 335 -1.02 -9.64 -24.74
CA ASP A 335 -0.33 -9.38 -26.00
C ASP A 335 -0.04 -7.88 -26.18
N TRP A 336 -1.00 -7.02 -25.82
CA TRP A 336 -0.79 -5.58 -25.79
C TRP A 336 0.30 -5.18 -24.81
N ILE A 337 0.31 -5.75 -23.56
CA ILE A 337 1.35 -5.51 -22.56
C ILE A 337 2.73 -5.89 -23.11
N ARG A 338 2.87 -7.08 -23.71
CA ARG A 338 4.15 -7.57 -24.27
C ARG A 338 4.64 -6.73 -25.44
N ALA A 339 3.72 -6.20 -26.24
CA ALA A 339 4.05 -5.37 -27.40
C ALA A 339 4.30 -3.89 -27.05
N ASN A 340 3.98 -3.45 -25.84
CA ASN A 340 4.05 -2.06 -25.44
C ASN A 340 5.50 -1.56 -25.43
N LYS A 341 5.74 -0.41 -26.09
CA LYS A 341 7.07 0.21 -26.21
C LYS A 341 7.25 1.45 -25.32
N ASP A 342 6.20 1.89 -24.66
CA ASP A 342 6.21 3.08 -23.80
C ASP A 342 6.63 2.75 -22.37
N VAL A 343 6.80 1.45 -22.05
CA VAL A 343 7.27 0.98 -20.74
C VAL A 343 8.75 0.59 -20.74
N ASP A 344 9.39 0.65 -19.59
CA ASP A 344 10.80 0.28 -19.41
C ASP A 344 11.00 -1.24 -19.32
N GLY A 345 9.92 -2.00 -19.06
CA GLY A 345 9.98 -3.44 -19.08
C GLY A 345 8.63 -4.11 -18.85
N VAL A 346 8.61 -5.41 -19.13
CA VAL A 346 7.46 -6.31 -18.90
C VAL A 346 7.88 -7.41 -17.94
N ILE A 347 7.07 -7.64 -16.93
CA ILE A 347 7.21 -8.76 -15.99
C ILE A 347 6.19 -9.82 -16.41
N ASP A 348 6.63 -10.85 -17.13
CA ASP A 348 5.72 -11.83 -17.70
C ASP A 348 5.31 -12.90 -16.68
N PHE A 349 4.46 -12.51 -15.72
CA PHE A 349 3.91 -13.42 -14.73
C PHE A 349 3.05 -14.52 -15.34
N ASP A 350 2.34 -14.25 -16.46
CA ASP A 350 1.55 -15.24 -17.19
C ASP A 350 2.41 -16.44 -17.61
N GLN A 351 3.54 -16.18 -18.25
CA GLN A 351 4.45 -17.25 -18.68
C GLN A 351 5.11 -17.98 -17.49
N LEU A 352 5.37 -17.25 -16.40
CA LEU A 352 6.05 -17.79 -15.22
C LEU A 352 5.23 -18.84 -14.48
N VAL A 353 3.91 -18.60 -14.32
CA VAL A 353 3.08 -19.37 -13.38
C VAL A 353 2.06 -20.27 -14.04
N LYS A 354 1.90 -20.22 -15.38
CA LYS A 354 0.94 -21.06 -16.09
C LYS A 354 1.31 -22.55 -16.03
N ASP A 355 0.31 -23.41 -16.08
CA ASP A 355 0.50 -24.84 -16.24
C ASP A 355 0.89 -25.14 -17.69
N PRO A 356 2.07 -25.73 -17.98
CA PRO A 356 2.48 -26.08 -19.34
C PRO A 356 1.57 -27.10 -20.01
N LYS A 357 0.76 -27.87 -19.26
CA LYS A 357 -0.25 -28.78 -19.78
C LYS A 357 -1.61 -28.12 -20.02
N ASN A 358 -1.85 -26.98 -19.42
CA ASN A 358 -3.08 -26.23 -19.55
C ASN A 358 -2.80 -24.75 -19.35
N GLU A 359 -2.35 -24.06 -20.38
CA GLU A 359 -1.90 -22.65 -20.31
C GLU A 359 -2.96 -21.64 -19.86
N LYS A 360 -4.22 -22.06 -19.73
CA LYS A 360 -5.33 -21.25 -19.21
C LYS A 360 -5.44 -21.28 -17.69
N ALA A 361 -4.69 -22.17 -17.02
CA ALA A 361 -4.69 -22.38 -15.59
C ALA A 361 -3.32 -22.08 -14.98
N LEU A 362 -3.31 -21.76 -13.70
CA LEU A 362 -2.10 -21.72 -12.89
C LEU A 362 -1.61 -23.17 -12.65
N LEU A 363 -0.28 -23.34 -12.59
CA LEU A 363 0.29 -24.61 -12.18
C LEU A 363 -0.27 -25.03 -10.80
N PRO A 364 -0.72 -26.27 -10.58
CA PRO A 364 -1.44 -26.65 -9.36
C PRO A 364 -0.77 -26.28 -8.03
N LYS A 365 0.57 -26.33 -7.95
CA LYS A 365 1.31 -25.89 -6.76
C LYS A 365 1.29 -24.37 -6.52
N TYR A 366 0.85 -23.59 -7.52
CA TYR A 366 0.89 -22.14 -7.50
C TYR A 366 -0.46 -21.48 -7.17
N SER A 367 -1.54 -22.26 -7.08
CA SER A 367 -2.83 -21.68 -6.69
C SER A 367 -3.78 -22.75 -6.13
N ASP A 368 -4.52 -22.40 -5.09
CA ASP A 368 -5.54 -23.22 -4.47
C ASP A 368 -6.96 -22.89 -4.97
N ASP A 369 -7.17 -21.68 -5.48
CA ASP A 369 -8.48 -21.17 -5.91
C ASP A 369 -8.55 -20.80 -7.42
N GLY A 370 -7.48 -21.09 -8.15
CA GLY A 370 -7.36 -20.83 -9.59
C GLY A 370 -7.18 -19.35 -9.95
N LEU A 371 -6.88 -18.46 -8.96
CA LEU A 371 -6.71 -17.02 -9.18
C LEU A 371 -5.53 -16.44 -8.41
N HIS A 372 -5.46 -16.72 -7.10
CA HIS A 372 -4.46 -16.15 -6.20
C HIS A 372 -3.26 -17.08 -6.06
N GLY A 373 -2.08 -16.50 -5.96
CA GLY A 373 -0.85 -17.26 -5.80
C GLY A 373 -0.72 -17.87 -4.39
N THR A 374 -0.14 -19.08 -4.32
CA THR A 374 0.41 -19.63 -3.07
C THR A 374 1.75 -18.95 -2.74
N PRO A 375 2.32 -19.12 -1.53
CA PRO A 375 3.67 -18.66 -1.23
C PRO A 375 4.73 -19.12 -2.24
N ALA A 376 4.58 -20.34 -2.79
CA ALA A 376 5.49 -20.86 -3.81
C ALA A 376 5.40 -20.09 -5.14
N ALA A 377 4.20 -19.64 -5.54
CA ALA A 377 4.05 -18.75 -6.69
C ALA A 377 4.64 -17.38 -6.39
N TYR A 378 4.36 -16.84 -5.21
CA TYR A 378 4.82 -15.52 -4.82
C TYR A 378 6.35 -15.41 -4.73
N GLU A 379 7.01 -16.49 -4.31
CA GLU A 379 8.48 -16.55 -4.31
C GLU A 379 9.06 -16.39 -5.72
N VAL A 380 8.59 -17.15 -6.68
CA VAL A 380 9.10 -17.07 -8.06
C VAL A 380 8.70 -15.76 -8.74
N MET A 381 7.51 -15.20 -8.41
CA MET A 381 7.06 -13.90 -8.91
C MET A 381 7.94 -12.77 -8.37
N GLY A 382 8.24 -12.76 -7.08
CA GLY A 382 9.09 -11.73 -6.46
C GLY A 382 10.50 -11.74 -7.03
N LYS A 383 11.10 -12.93 -7.21
CA LYS A 383 12.42 -13.09 -7.83
C LYS A 383 12.45 -12.58 -9.28
N LEU A 384 11.44 -12.93 -10.08
CA LEU A 384 11.34 -12.45 -11.46
C LEU A 384 11.17 -10.92 -11.49
N ALA A 385 10.31 -10.37 -10.64
CA ALA A 385 10.10 -8.93 -10.57
C ALA A 385 11.40 -8.19 -10.23
N ALA A 386 12.16 -8.66 -9.24
CA ALA A 386 13.45 -8.07 -8.88
C ALA A 386 14.51 -8.19 -9.99
N GLU A 387 14.44 -9.22 -10.81
CA GLU A 387 15.31 -9.37 -12.00
C GLU A 387 14.97 -8.34 -13.09
N LYS A 388 13.67 -8.07 -13.31
CA LYS A 388 13.19 -7.23 -14.40
C LYS A 388 13.21 -5.73 -14.09
N VAL A 389 12.95 -5.36 -12.85
CA VAL A 389 12.94 -3.95 -12.40
C VAL A 389 14.35 -3.57 -11.92
N LYS A 390 15.02 -2.69 -12.69
CA LYS A 390 16.44 -2.34 -12.48
C LYS A 390 16.64 -0.83 -12.45
#